data_27d0e6ce5a811f41572d4da3378a7c99
#
_entry.id   27d0e6ce5a811f41572d4da3378a7c99
#
_cell.length_a   1.000
_cell.length_b   1.000
_cell.length_c   1.000
_cell.angle_alpha   90.00
_cell.angle_beta   90.00
_cell.angle_gamma   90.00
#
_symmetry.space_group_name_H-M   'P 1'
#
loop_
_entity.id
_entity.type
_entity.pdbx_description
1 polymer ?
#
loop_
_entity_poly.entity_id
_entity_poly.type
_entity_poly.pdbx_seq_one_letter_code
_entity_poly.pdbx_strand_id
1 'polypeptide(L)'
;MPAATLSLFFACILPCVAFGFVNEQHTAGAIGPKEALLGQAIGGLVFALFSGQPLVIIATTAPLCLYTQVVYRIADSLQVAFFDLFAAVGLWNAFFLLLYVVFDLSQLMAFCTRSTEEIFATFIFFAFTVDALTQCVGSFKNHYCFPNSTASGLSEALDCSPDKSILFLFLMLGTVAFALMLYNFSST
;
A
#
# COMPACT_ATOMS: atom_id res chain seq x y z
N MET A 1 19.60 21.60 -9.80
CA MET A 1 18.13 21.54 -9.84
C MET A 1 17.60 20.29 -10.55
N PRO A 2 17.93 19.96 -11.83
CA PRO A 2 17.28 18.84 -12.54
C PRO A 2 17.55 17.45 -11.90
N ALA A 3 18.73 17.23 -11.33
CA ALA A 3 19.04 15.95 -10.70
C ALA A 3 18.18 15.68 -9.45
N ALA A 4 17.93 16.69 -8.62
CA ALA A 4 17.06 16.57 -7.45
C ALA A 4 15.60 16.29 -7.85
N THR A 5 15.11 16.94 -8.90
CA THR A 5 13.75 16.72 -9.44
C THR A 5 13.58 15.30 -9.95
N LEU A 6 14.55 14.78 -10.69
CA LEU A 6 14.54 13.39 -11.16
C LEU A 6 14.59 12.40 -10.01
N SER A 7 15.44 12.61 -9.02
CA SER A 7 15.53 11.75 -7.84
C SER A 7 14.20 11.71 -7.06
N LEU A 8 13.58 12.88 -6.83
CA LEU A 8 12.28 12.99 -6.17
C LEU A 8 11.16 12.34 -6.98
N PHE A 9 11.18 12.50 -8.30
CA PHE A 9 10.20 11.86 -9.19
C PHE A 9 10.23 10.34 -9.03
N PHE A 10 11.41 9.71 -9.09
CA PHE A 10 11.53 8.26 -8.89
C PHE A 10 11.19 7.84 -7.46
N ALA A 11 11.56 8.62 -6.46
CA ALA A 11 11.23 8.34 -5.06
C ALA A 11 9.72 8.36 -4.79
N CYS A 12 8.93 9.15 -5.52
CA CYS A 12 7.49 9.24 -5.36
C CYS A 12 6.72 8.25 -6.25
N ILE A 13 7.18 8.01 -7.48
CA ILE A 13 6.43 7.19 -8.45
C ILE A 13 6.49 5.69 -8.12
N LEU A 14 7.65 5.21 -7.66
CA LEU A 14 7.83 3.79 -7.34
C LEU A 14 6.88 3.31 -6.23
N PRO A 15 6.80 3.97 -5.04
CA PRO A 15 5.83 3.60 -4.02
C PRO A 15 4.38 3.75 -4.49
N CYS A 16 4.07 4.79 -5.27
CA CYS A 16 2.72 5.03 -5.77
C CYS A 16 2.23 3.88 -6.66
N VAL A 17 3.08 3.42 -7.58
CA VAL A 17 2.76 2.30 -8.47
C VAL A 17 2.67 1.00 -7.67
N ALA A 18 3.62 0.74 -6.76
CA ALA A 18 3.64 -0.47 -5.95
C ALA A 18 2.37 -0.58 -5.07
N PHE A 19 2.04 0.46 -4.32
CA PHE A 19 0.82 0.48 -3.50
C PHE A 19 -0.47 0.54 -4.33
N GLY A 20 -0.42 1.12 -5.53
CA GLY A 20 -1.52 1.07 -6.49
C GLY A 20 -1.87 -0.37 -6.89
N PHE A 21 -0.88 -1.21 -7.18
CA PHE A 21 -1.09 -2.63 -7.46
C PHE A 21 -1.60 -3.41 -6.24
N VAL A 22 -1.05 -3.13 -5.06
CA VAL A 22 -1.53 -3.77 -3.82
C VAL A 22 -3.00 -3.40 -3.57
N ASN A 23 -3.38 -2.14 -3.76
CA ASN A 23 -4.77 -1.72 -3.63
C ASN A 23 -5.68 -2.38 -4.68
N GLU A 24 -5.25 -2.48 -5.93
CA GLU A 24 -6.01 -3.14 -7.00
C GLU A 24 -6.37 -4.58 -6.62
N GLN A 25 -5.42 -5.33 -6.07
CA GLN A 25 -5.65 -6.71 -5.62
C GLN A 25 -6.65 -6.80 -4.46
N HIS A 26 -6.61 -5.86 -3.51
CA HIS A 26 -7.45 -5.89 -2.31
C HIS A 26 -8.79 -5.18 -2.46
N THR A 27 -8.97 -4.38 -3.51
CA THR A 27 -10.22 -3.65 -3.81
C THR A 27 -10.96 -4.18 -5.03
N ALA A 28 -10.64 -5.42 -5.47
CA ALA A 28 -11.23 -6.03 -6.66
C ALA A 28 -11.17 -5.12 -7.91
N GLY A 29 -10.08 -4.37 -8.06
CA GLY A 29 -9.86 -3.47 -9.19
C GLY A 29 -10.53 -2.09 -9.07
N ALA A 30 -11.10 -1.74 -7.91
CA ALA A 30 -11.75 -0.44 -7.72
C ALA A 30 -10.75 0.72 -7.71
N ILE A 31 -9.58 0.54 -7.11
CA ILE A 31 -8.49 1.53 -7.10
C ILE A 31 -7.22 0.85 -7.60
N GLY A 32 -6.79 1.20 -8.79
CA GLY A 32 -5.56 0.70 -9.39
C GLY A 32 -4.42 1.72 -9.38
N PRO A 33 -3.27 1.37 -9.99
CA PRO A 33 -2.11 2.26 -10.06
C PRO A 33 -2.38 3.53 -10.87
N LYS A 34 -3.33 3.50 -11.81
CA LYS A 34 -3.71 4.70 -12.59
C LYS A 34 -4.40 5.75 -11.73
N GLU A 35 -5.37 5.31 -10.91
CA GLU A 35 -6.12 6.16 -9.98
C GLU A 35 -5.18 6.71 -8.90
N ALA A 36 -4.28 5.89 -8.39
CA ALA A 36 -3.27 6.28 -7.41
C ALA A 36 -2.32 7.37 -7.98
N LEU A 37 -1.80 7.17 -9.19
CA LEU A 37 -0.94 8.15 -9.86
C LEU A 37 -1.66 9.47 -10.15
N LEU A 38 -2.91 9.39 -10.63
CA LEU A 38 -3.72 10.58 -10.91
C LEU A 38 -4.01 11.36 -9.62
N GLY A 39 -4.41 10.66 -8.55
CA GLY A 39 -4.66 11.26 -7.24
C GLY A 39 -3.41 11.93 -6.66
N GLN A 40 -2.26 11.29 -6.77
CA GLN A 40 -0.98 11.86 -6.32
C GLN A 40 -0.56 13.07 -7.15
N ALA A 41 -0.76 13.04 -8.47
CA ALA A 41 -0.43 14.16 -9.36
C ALA A 41 -1.30 15.39 -9.05
N ILE A 42 -2.61 15.19 -8.92
CA ILE A 42 -3.56 16.28 -8.58
C ILE A 42 -3.27 16.81 -7.17
N GLY A 43 -3.13 15.93 -6.18
CA GLY A 43 -2.81 16.31 -4.81
C GLY A 43 -1.49 17.07 -4.70
N GLY A 44 -0.45 16.59 -5.38
CA GLY A 44 0.86 17.25 -5.42
C GLY A 44 0.80 18.64 -6.08
N LEU A 45 0.01 18.78 -7.15
CA LEU A 45 -0.15 20.06 -7.85
C LEU A 45 -0.93 21.08 -6.98
N VAL A 46 -2.02 20.65 -6.36
CA VAL A 46 -2.79 21.49 -5.42
C VAL A 46 -1.92 21.90 -4.24
N PHE A 47 -1.17 20.96 -3.67
CA PHE A 47 -0.24 21.25 -2.58
C PHE A 47 0.84 22.25 -3.00
N ALA A 48 1.45 22.09 -4.17
CA ALA A 48 2.48 23.00 -4.68
C ALA A 48 1.97 24.44 -4.88
N LEU A 49 0.68 24.60 -5.21
CA LEU A 49 0.08 25.91 -5.44
C LEU A 49 -0.36 26.62 -4.14
N PHE A 50 -0.87 25.85 -3.16
CA PHE A 50 -1.51 26.40 -1.96
C PHE A 50 -0.68 26.24 -0.69
N SER A 51 0.37 25.42 -0.71
CA SER A 51 1.22 25.20 0.48
C SER A 51 2.13 26.39 0.75
N GLY A 52 2.18 26.79 2.00
CA GLY A 52 3.08 27.86 2.46
C GLY A 52 4.56 27.43 2.58
N GLN A 53 4.85 26.11 2.52
CA GLN A 53 6.21 25.59 2.63
C GLN A 53 6.46 24.48 1.60
N PRO A 54 7.44 24.63 0.70
CA PRO A 54 7.75 23.65 -0.35
C PRO A 54 8.63 22.47 0.13
N LEU A 55 8.70 22.21 1.44
CA LEU A 55 9.59 21.22 2.04
C LEU A 55 8.94 19.85 2.22
N VAL A 56 7.62 19.74 2.06
CA VAL A 56 6.87 18.48 2.25
C VAL A 56 6.57 17.85 0.91
N ILE A 57 6.87 16.57 0.80
CA ILE A 57 6.58 15.75 -0.37
C ILE A 57 5.33 14.91 -0.06
N ILE A 58 4.27 15.09 -0.85
CA ILE A 58 3.09 14.22 -0.77
C ILE A 58 3.41 12.94 -1.54
N ALA A 59 3.45 11.83 -0.83
CA ALA A 59 3.67 10.51 -1.43
C ALA A 59 2.67 9.51 -0.88
N THR A 60 2.34 8.50 -1.68
CA THR A 60 1.55 7.36 -1.24
C THR A 60 2.36 6.58 -0.20
N THR A 61 1.74 6.34 0.96
CA THR A 61 2.38 5.66 2.08
C THR A 61 1.66 4.35 2.40
N ALA A 62 2.40 3.43 3.02
CA ALA A 62 1.89 2.14 3.44
C ALA A 62 0.63 2.22 4.33
N PRO A 63 0.53 3.09 5.35
CA PRO A 63 -0.67 3.24 6.15
C PRO A 63 -1.91 3.64 5.34
N LEU A 64 -1.73 4.48 4.32
CA LEU A 64 -2.83 4.91 3.45
C LEU A 64 -3.36 3.74 2.61
N CYS A 65 -2.47 2.86 2.16
CA CYS A 65 -2.86 1.65 1.45
C CYS A 65 -3.70 0.72 2.34
N LEU A 66 -3.24 0.45 3.57
CA LEU A 66 -4.01 -0.35 4.54
C LEU A 66 -5.37 0.28 4.86
N TYR A 67 -5.42 1.60 5.03
CA TYR A 67 -6.66 2.33 5.26
C TYR A 67 -7.67 2.13 4.12
N THR A 68 -7.23 2.25 2.88
CA THR A 68 -8.08 2.03 1.70
C THR A 68 -8.66 0.61 1.68
N GLN A 69 -7.86 -0.39 2.02
CA GLN A 69 -8.32 -1.79 2.13
C GLN A 69 -9.37 -1.97 3.23
N VAL A 70 -9.18 -1.35 4.39
CA VAL A 70 -10.14 -1.41 5.50
C VAL A 70 -11.47 -0.77 5.10
N VAL A 71 -11.43 0.41 4.47
CA VAL A 71 -12.64 1.09 3.97
C VAL A 71 -13.38 0.22 2.94
N TYR A 72 -12.64 -0.45 2.04
CA TYR A 72 -13.23 -1.35 1.06
C TYR A 72 -13.95 -2.53 1.73
N ARG A 73 -13.32 -3.19 2.71
CA ARG A 73 -13.93 -4.30 3.47
C ARG A 73 -15.19 -3.87 4.23
N ILE A 74 -15.18 -2.66 4.79
CA ILE A 74 -16.36 -2.09 5.47
C ILE A 74 -17.49 -1.82 4.46
N ALA A 75 -17.18 -1.25 3.30
CA ALA A 75 -18.14 -1.00 2.23
C ALA A 75 -18.80 -2.30 1.76
N ASP A 76 -18.01 -3.35 1.56
CA ASP A 76 -18.49 -4.67 1.18
C ASP A 76 -19.37 -5.29 2.27
N SER A 77 -19.01 -5.19 3.54
CA SER A 77 -19.79 -5.70 4.66
C SER A 77 -21.14 -4.96 4.84
N LEU A 78 -21.16 -3.65 4.55
CA LEU A 78 -22.37 -2.83 4.63
C LEU A 78 -23.19 -2.82 3.35
N GLN A 79 -22.72 -3.48 2.27
CA GLN A 79 -23.35 -3.51 0.95
C GLN A 79 -23.60 -2.09 0.38
N VAL A 80 -22.69 -1.16 0.66
CA VAL A 80 -22.72 0.22 0.16
C VAL A 80 -21.71 0.38 -0.97
N ALA A 81 -22.00 1.28 -1.92
CA ALA A 81 -21.05 1.59 -2.98
C ALA A 81 -19.73 2.11 -2.37
N PHE A 82 -18.63 1.47 -2.74
CA PHE A 82 -17.30 1.78 -2.19
C PHE A 82 -16.92 3.25 -2.34
N PHE A 83 -17.14 3.83 -3.51
CA PHE A 83 -16.76 5.24 -3.77
C PHE A 83 -17.56 6.23 -2.93
N ASP A 84 -18.83 5.96 -2.65
CA ASP A 84 -19.67 6.84 -1.81
C ASP A 84 -19.18 6.82 -0.37
N LEU A 85 -18.88 5.63 0.16
CA LEU A 85 -18.30 5.50 1.50
C LEU A 85 -16.91 6.13 1.57
N PHE A 86 -16.07 5.90 0.58
CA PHE A 86 -14.71 6.46 0.51
C PHE A 86 -14.74 7.98 0.47
N ALA A 87 -15.64 8.57 -0.33
CA ALA A 87 -15.85 10.02 -0.38
C ALA A 87 -16.35 10.58 0.96
N ALA A 88 -17.31 9.93 1.59
CA ALA A 88 -17.84 10.33 2.90
C ALA A 88 -16.75 10.31 3.98
N VAL A 89 -15.95 9.26 4.03
CA VAL A 89 -14.82 9.13 4.97
C VAL A 89 -13.76 10.19 4.69
N GLY A 90 -13.46 10.47 3.42
CA GLY A 90 -12.56 11.55 3.01
C GLY A 90 -13.05 12.93 3.48
N LEU A 91 -14.34 13.19 3.36
CA LEU A 91 -14.95 14.45 3.80
C LEU A 91 -14.90 14.61 5.32
N TRP A 92 -15.18 13.55 6.08
CA TRP A 92 -15.04 13.53 7.53
C TRP A 92 -13.59 13.75 7.97
N ASN A 93 -12.64 13.13 7.28
CA ASN A 93 -11.22 13.33 7.54
C ASN A 93 -10.81 14.79 7.32
N ALA A 94 -11.26 15.41 6.22
CA ALA A 94 -11.03 16.83 5.95
C ALA A 94 -11.64 17.72 7.04
N PHE A 95 -12.85 17.40 7.51
CA PHE A 95 -13.49 18.12 8.61
C PHE A 95 -12.69 18.03 9.91
N PHE A 96 -12.22 16.85 10.30
CA PHE A 96 -11.39 16.69 11.47
C PHE A 96 -10.04 17.39 11.36
N LEU A 97 -9.42 17.41 10.17
CA LEU A 97 -8.20 18.16 9.94
C LEU A 97 -8.42 19.66 10.09
N LEU A 98 -9.57 20.18 9.63
CA LEU A 98 -9.93 21.57 9.80
C LEU A 98 -10.12 21.92 11.29
N LEU A 99 -10.81 21.07 12.05
CA LEU A 99 -10.93 21.21 13.51
C LEU A 99 -9.54 21.18 14.18
N TYR A 100 -8.66 20.29 13.76
CA TYR A 100 -7.30 20.18 14.26
C TYR A 100 -6.53 21.48 14.10
N VAL A 101 -6.67 22.13 12.94
CA VAL A 101 -6.04 23.44 12.68
C VAL A 101 -6.68 24.56 13.52
N VAL A 102 -8.01 24.60 13.63
CA VAL A 102 -8.74 25.65 14.37
C VAL A 102 -8.43 25.61 15.86
N PHE A 103 -8.31 24.42 16.43
CA PHE A 103 -8.00 24.25 17.86
C PHE A 103 -6.50 24.23 18.20
N ASP A 104 -5.65 24.46 17.20
CA ASP A 104 -4.18 24.44 17.34
C ASP A 104 -3.65 23.17 18.05
N LEU A 105 -4.28 22.03 17.69
CA LEU A 105 -3.95 20.73 18.30
C LEU A 105 -2.55 20.23 17.89
N SER A 106 -1.81 21.01 17.08
CA SER A 106 -0.41 20.74 16.78
C SER A 106 0.47 20.63 18.03
N GLN A 107 0.06 21.30 19.14
CA GLN A 107 0.72 21.15 20.45
C GLN A 107 0.58 19.73 21.01
N LEU A 108 -0.43 18.97 20.62
CA LEU A 108 -0.61 17.58 21.01
C LEU A 108 0.49 16.67 20.46
N MET A 109 1.11 17.08 19.35
CA MET A 109 2.29 16.38 18.80
C MET A 109 3.48 16.34 19.77
N ALA A 110 3.55 17.27 20.72
CA ALA A 110 4.58 17.24 21.77
C ALA A 110 4.47 15.99 22.66
N PHE A 111 3.30 15.36 22.74
CA PHE A 111 3.08 14.11 23.45
C PHE A 111 3.38 12.86 22.63
N CYS A 112 3.54 13.00 21.29
CA CYS A 112 3.99 11.92 20.44
C CYS A 112 5.48 11.68 20.68
N THR A 113 5.78 10.71 21.53
CA THR A 113 7.15 10.30 21.82
C THR A 113 7.69 9.42 20.69
N ARG A 114 9.02 9.36 20.58
CA ARG A 114 9.73 8.47 19.65
C ARG A 114 9.27 7.01 19.78
N SER A 115 8.91 6.58 21.00
CA SER A 115 8.36 5.25 21.26
C SER A 115 7.06 4.98 20.50
N THR A 116 6.18 5.98 20.38
CA THR A 116 4.92 5.85 19.64
C THR A 116 5.17 5.67 18.13
N GLU A 117 6.14 6.38 17.58
CA GLU A 117 6.55 6.23 16.17
C GLU A 117 7.12 4.83 15.90
N GLU A 118 7.96 4.32 16.80
CA GLU A 118 8.55 2.98 16.67
C GLU A 118 7.49 1.88 16.77
N ILE A 119 6.51 2.00 17.69
CA ILE A 119 5.38 1.07 17.80
C ILE A 119 4.54 1.08 16.52
N PHE A 120 4.25 2.26 15.98
CA PHE A 120 3.49 2.40 14.73
C PHE A 120 4.23 1.79 13.54
N ALA A 121 5.53 2.06 13.40
CA ALA A 121 6.36 1.46 12.36
C ALA A 121 6.42 -0.07 12.46
N THR A 122 6.52 -0.59 13.69
CA THR A 122 6.51 -2.03 13.97
C THR A 122 5.16 -2.66 13.59
N PHE A 123 4.05 -2.00 13.93
CA PHE A 123 2.71 -2.45 13.55
C PHE A 123 2.57 -2.56 12.01
N ILE A 124 2.98 -1.52 11.29
CA ILE A 124 2.95 -1.51 9.81
C ILE A 124 3.81 -2.63 9.25
N PHE A 125 5.01 -2.83 9.78
CA PHE A 125 5.90 -3.91 9.36
C PHE A 125 5.23 -5.29 9.50
N PHE A 126 4.62 -5.56 10.65
CA PHE A 126 3.91 -6.84 10.86
C PHE A 126 2.71 -6.99 9.93
N ALA A 127 1.92 -5.93 9.73
CA ALA A 127 0.76 -5.96 8.84
C ALA A 127 1.16 -6.35 7.41
N PHE A 128 2.19 -5.70 6.85
CA PHE A 128 2.67 -6.04 5.51
C PHE A 128 3.36 -7.40 5.43
N THR A 129 4.06 -7.81 6.48
CA THR A 129 4.67 -9.15 6.52
C THR A 129 3.60 -10.24 6.47
N VAL A 130 2.54 -10.09 7.25
CA VAL A 130 1.41 -11.04 7.25
C VAL A 130 0.71 -11.04 5.89
N ASP A 131 0.50 -9.88 5.28
CA ASP A 131 -0.11 -9.76 3.96
C ASP A 131 0.74 -10.44 2.88
N ALA A 132 2.04 -10.19 2.86
CA ALA A 132 2.98 -10.83 1.93
C ALA A 132 3.02 -12.36 2.10
N LEU A 133 3.02 -12.85 3.35
CA LEU A 133 2.98 -14.28 3.63
C LEU A 133 1.65 -14.90 3.17
N THR A 134 0.53 -14.21 3.38
CA THR A 134 -0.79 -14.68 2.94
C THR A 134 -0.87 -14.76 1.43
N GLN A 135 -0.34 -13.79 0.70
CA GLN A 135 -0.26 -13.82 -0.75
C GLN A 135 0.65 -14.96 -1.25
N CYS A 136 1.77 -15.18 -0.59
CA CYS A 136 2.67 -16.28 -0.91
C CYS A 136 1.97 -17.65 -0.74
N VAL A 137 1.33 -17.88 0.40
CA VAL A 137 0.58 -19.12 0.68
C VAL A 137 -0.60 -19.25 -0.29
N GLY A 138 -1.30 -18.17 -0.59
CA GLY A 138 -2.40 -18.14 -1.57
C GLY A 138 -1.93 -18.53 -2.97
N SER A 139 -0.79 -18.00 -3.42
CA SER A 139 -0.20 -18.35 -4.70
C SER A 139 0.16 -19.83 -4.78
N PHE A 140 0.76 -20.39 -3.70
CA PHE A 140 1.04 -21.82 -3.64
C PHE A 140 -0.23 -22.67 -3.63
N LYS A 141 -1.23 -22.31 -2.86
CA LYS A 141 -2.49 -23.04 -2.75
C LYS A 141 -3.26 -23.08 -4.07
N ASN A 142 -3.23 -21.97 -4.82
CA ASN A 142 -3.98 -21.84 -6.07
C ASN A 142 -3.30 -22.47 -7.28
N HIS A 143 -1.96 -22.53 -7.28
CA HIS A 143 -1.20 -23.02 -8.44
C HIS A 143 -0.51 -24.37 -8.22
N TYR A 144 -0.44 -24.84 -6.96
CA TYR A 144 0.15 -26.13 -6.64
C TYR A 144 -0.94 -27.17 -6.45
N CYS A 145 -1.13 -28.01 -7.46
CA CYS A 145 -2.04 -29.16 -7.36
C CYS A 145 -1.45 -30.21 -6.45
N PHE A 146 -1.96 -30.33 -5.22
CA PHE A 146 -1.69 -31.49 -4.39
C PHE A 146 -2.37 -32.72 -5.02
N PRO A 147 -1.62 -33.82 -5.28
CA PRO A 147 -2.17 -35.00 -5.95
C PRO A 147 -3.21 -35.78 -5.12
N ASN A 148 -3.69 -35.23 -3.99
CA ASN A 148 -4.59 -35.91 -3.05
C ASN A 148 -5.99 -35.34 -2.94
N SER A 149 -6.44 -34.47 -3.85
CA SER A 149 -7.86 -34.08 -3.90
C SER A 149 -8.60 -35.00 -4.87
N THR A 150 -9.09 -36.11 -4.33
CA THR A 150 -10.07 -36.97 -4.95
C THR A 150 -11.30 -36.16 -5.39
N ALA A 151 -11.58 -36.27 -6.68
CA ALA A 151 -12.91 -36.12 -7.31
C ALA A 151 -13.56 -34.73 -7.29
N SER A 152 -13.43 -34.01 -8.38
CA SER A 152 -14.54 -33.61 -9.25
C SER A 152 -14.10 -32.43 -10.11
N GLY A 153 -14.03 -32.64 -11.39
CA GLY A 153 -13.97 -31.57 -12.37
C GLY A 153 -12.78 -31.63 -13.31
N LEU A 154 -13.01 -32.22 -14.46
CA LEU A 154 -12.08 -32.28 -15.60
C LEU A 154 -11.72 -30.89 -16.17
N SER A 155 -12.29 -29.82 -15.63
CA SER A 155 -12.07 -28.43 -16.07
C SER A 155 -11.06 -27.65 -15.22
N GLU A 156 -10.72 -28.09 -14.00
CA GLU A 156 -9.72 -27.42 -13.15
C GLU A 156 -8.28 -27.92 -13.36
N ALA A 157 -8.12 -29.03 -14.03
CA ALA A 157 -6.79 -29.63 -14.30
C ALA A 157 -5.97 -28.86 -15.35
N LEU A 158 -6.55 -27.86 -16.05
CA LEU A 158 -5.89 -27.13 -17.13
C LEU A 158 -5.05 -25.92 -16.68
N ASP A 159 -5.15 -25.48 -15.42
CA ASP A 159 -4.45 -24.28 -14.95
C ASP A 159 -3.41 -24.55 -13.85
N CYS A 160 -3.03 -25.80 -13.64
CA CYS A 160 -1.93 -26.15 -12.77
C CYS A 160 -0.59 -25.78 -13.40
N SER A 161 -0.10 -24.59 -13.09
CA SER A 161 1.24 -24.15 -13.48
C SER A 161 2.11 -23.91 -12.22
N PRO A 162 2.79 -24.97 -11.72
CA PRO A 162 3.68 -24.86 -10.57
C PRO A 162 4.84 -23.88 -10.81
N ASP A 163 5.16 -23.63 -12.08
CA ASP A 163 6.20 -22.69 -12.51
C ASP A 163 5.93 -21.26 -12.03
N LYS A 164 4.68 -20.83 -12.01
CA LYS A 164 4.30 -19.48 -11.52
C LYS A 164 4.55 -19.30 -10.03
N SER A 165 4.24 -20.33 -9.22
CA SER A 165 4.46 -20.28 -7.77
C SER A 165 5.94 -20.30 -7.43
N ILE A 166 6.72 -21.12 -8.14
CA ILE A 166 8.18 -21.20 -7.95
C ILE A 166 8.83 -19.89 -8.38
N LEU A 167 8.39 -19.30 -9.50
CA LEU A 167 8.88 -18.01 -9.98
C LEU A 167 8.58 -16.90 -8.97
N PHE A 168 7.36 -16.87 -8.40
CA PHE A 168 6.97 -15.90 -7.36
C PHE A 168 7.87 -16.02 -6.12
N LEU A 169 8.10 -17.24 -5.65
CA LEU A 169 8.97 -17.49 -4.50
C LEU A 169 10.42 -17.08 -4.79
N PHE A 170 10.92 -17.40 -5.98
CA PHE A 170 12.27 -17.02 -6.40
C PHE A 170 12.43 -15.49 -6.47
N LEU A 171 11.44 -14.77 -7.01
CA LEU A 171 11.43 -13.30 -7.04
C LEU A 171 11.37 -12.72 -5.63
N MET A 172 10.53 -13.28 -4.74
CA MET A 172 10.42 -12.83 -3.35
C MET A 172 11.76 -13.01 -2.61
N LEU A 173 12.37 -14.18 -2.70
CA LEU A 173 13.68 -14.45 -2.08
C LEU A 173 14.79 -13.59 -2.70
N GLY A 174 14.75 -13.40 -4.02
CA GLY A 174 15.69 -12.54 -4.74
C GLY A 174 15.63 -11.08 -4.29
N THR A 175 14.42 -10.54 -4.12
CA THR A 175 14.25 -9.15 -3.64
C THR A 175 14.72 -9.00 -2.20
N VAL A 176 14.45 -9.96 -1.31
CA VAL A 176 14.93 -9.95 0.07
C VAL A 176 16.47 -10.05 0.11
N ALA A 177 17.06 -10.97 -0.66
CA ALA A 177 18.52 -11.11 -0.74
C ALA A 177 19.19 -9.83 -1.25
N PHE A 178 18.61 -9.21 -2.28
CA PHE A 178 19.10 -7.95 -2.83
C PHE A 178 18.99 -6.80 -1.82
N ALA A 179 17.89 -6.70 -1.09
CA ALA A 179 17.71 -5.72 -0.04
C ALA A 179 18.75 -5.88 1.09
N LEU A 180 18.99 -7.13 1.53
CA LEU A 180 20.03 -7.43 2.53
C LEU A 180 21.45 -7.09 2.03
N MET A 181 21.73 -7.37 0.76
CA MET A 181 23.01 -7.01 0.14
C MET A 181 23.22 -5.50 0.13
N LEU A 182 22.18 -4.73 -0.25
CA LEU A 182 22.26 -3.26 -0.22
C LEU A 182 22.39 -2.71 1.20
N TYR A 183 21.71 -3.30 2.17
CA TYR A 183 21.84 -2.93 3.57
C TYR A 183 23.26 -3.13 4.10
N ASN A 184 23.85 -4.29 3.83
CA ASN A 184 25.24 -4.55 4.22
C ASN A 184 26.25 -3.63 3.51
N PHE A 185 25.99 -3.30 2.23
CA PHE A 185 26.85 -2.36 1.48
C PHE A 185 26.77 -0.93 2.03
N SER A 186 25.58 -0.50 2.50
CA SER A 186 25.40 0.82 3.13
C SER A 186 26.00 0.91 4.53
N SER A 187 26.23 -0.24 5.20
CA SER A 187 26.82 -0.30 6.55
C SER A 187 28.35 -0.33 6.55
N THR A 188 28.98 -0.45 5.38
CA THR A 188 30.43 -0.42 5.20
C THR A 188 30.91 0.97 4.77
#